data_82894e742c9d40f9218c2e0897afbd8d
#
_entry.id   82894e742c9d40f9218c2e0897afbd8d
#
_cell.length_a   1.000
_cell.length_b   1.000
_cell.length_c   1.000
_cell.angle_alpha   90.00
_cell.angle_beta   90.00
_cell.angle_gamma   90.00
#
_symmetry.space_group_name_H-M   'P 1'
#
loop_
_entity.id
_entity.type
_entity.pdbx_description
1 polymer ?
#
loop_
_entity_poly.entity_id
_entity_poly.type
_entity_poly.pdbx_seq_one_letter_code
_entity_poly.pdbx_strand_id
1 'polypeptide(L)'
;DIRGGGSKRKLPHFDDLLFLGASMSRYPLEGYREKCSTNVTLGTRFAKKPLQLDIPITIAGMSFGALSGSAKEALGRGASIAGTSTTTGDGGMTKEERGQSKNLVYQLLPSRYGMNPDDLRKADAIEVVIGQGAKPGGGGMLLGQKISDRVAEMRDLPKGIDQRSACRHPDWTGPDDLAIKITELREITEWKVPIFVKIAGARPCLLYT
;
A
#
# COMPACT_ATOMS: atom_id res chain seq x y z
N ASP A 1 15.95 9.92 -1.31
CA ASP A 1 14.83 10.87 -1.30
C ASP A 1 15.32 12.22 -0.80
N ILE A 2 15.44 13.18 -1.72
CA ILE A 2 15.97 14.53 -1.44
C ILE A 2 15.03 15.32 -0.50
N ARG A 3 13.82 14.85 -0.27
CA ARG A 3 12.80 15.51 0.55
C ARG A 3 12.50 14.84 1.89
N GLY A 4 13.24 13.83 2.25
CA GLY A 4 13.18 13.22 3.57
C GLY A 4 13.69 14.21 4.61
N GLY A 5 12.90 15.21 4.95
CA GLY A 5 13.18 16.09 6.08
C GLY A 5 13.04 15.29 7.37
N GLY A 6 14.08 15.25 8.19
CA GLY A 6 13.98 14.68 9.52
C GLY A 6 12.89 15.37 10.33
N SER A 7 12.31 14.65 11.29
CA SER A 7 11.34 15.20 12.21
C SER A 7 11.95 16.35 13.02
N LYS A 8 11.27 17.49 13.07
CA LYS A 8 11.68 18.65 13.87
C LYS A 8 11.30 18.51 15.35
N ARG A 9 10.52 17.51 15.69
CA ARG A 9 10.09 17.22 17.06
C ARG A 9 10.39 15.78 17.40
N LYS A 10 10.64 15.49 18.68
CA LYS A 10 10.68 14.11 19.15
C LYS A 10 9.35 13.44 18.84
N LEU A 11 9.39 12.36 18.08
CA LEU A 11 8.21 11.54 17.78
C LEU A 11 8.00 10.53 18.91
N PRO A 12 6.75 10.10 19.15
CA PRO A 12 6.48 9.02 20.09
C PRO A 12 7.15 7.73 19.63
N HIS A 13 7.61 6.95 20.60
CA HIS A 13 8.17 5.62 20.42
C HIS A 13 7.23 4.57 21.00
N PHE A 14 7.51 3.29 20.76
CA PHE A 14 6.74 2.21 21.37
C PHE A 14 6.78 2.24 22.90
N ASP A 15 7.86 2.74 23.49
CA ASP A 15 7.98 2.93 24.95
C ASP A 15 7.00 3.99 25.52
N ASP A 16 6.48 4.86 24.67
CA ASP A 16 5.47 5.86 25.03
C ASP A 16 4.04 5.30 24.99
N LEU A 17 3.86 4.02 24.57
CA LEU A 17 2.58 3.33 24.47
C LEU A 17 2.39 2.40 25.67
N LEU A 18 1.23 2.51 26.32
CA LEU A 18 0.81 1.63 27.39
C LEU A 18 -0.50 0.92 26.98
N PHE A 19 -0.46 -0.39 26.92
CA PHE A 19 -1.68 -1.18 26.76
C PHE A 19 -2.38 -1.35 28.10
N LEU A 20 -3.61 -0.86 28.20
CA LEU A 20 -4.41 -1.04 29.39
C LEU A 20 -4.89 -2.50 29.47
N GLY A 21 -4.66 -3.13 30.62
CA GLY A 21 -5.12 -4.48 30.87
C GLY A 21 -6.66 -4.56 30.90
N ALA A 22 -7.22 -5.58 30.28
CA ALA A 22 -8.65 -5.82 30.21
C ALA A 22 -9.12 -6.89 31.21
N SER A 23 -8.28 -7.35 32.14
CA SER A 23 -8.55 -8.46 33.06
C SER A 23 -9.73 -8.22 33.98
N MET A 24 -10.12 -6.97 34.22
CA MET A 24 -11.31 -6.64 35.00
C MET A 24 -12.62 -6.73 34.20
N SER A 25 -12.52 -6.70 32.87
CA SER A 25 -13.68 -6.73 31.97
C SER A 25 -13.73 -7.97 31.07
N ARG A 26 -12.62 -8.69 30.95
CA ARG A 26 -12.51 -9.91 30.14
C ARG A 26 -11.74 -10.99 30.89
N TYR A 27 -12.13 -12.22 30.70
CA TYR A 27 -11.37 -13.36 31.19
C TYR A 27 -10.02 -13.44 30.47
N PRO A 28 -8.87 -13.44 31.19
CA PRO A 28 -7.57 -13.50 30.55
C PRO A 28 -7.33 -14.88 29.93
N LEU A 29 -6.66 -14.89 28.76
CA LEU A 29 -6.21 -16.11 28.11
C LEU A 29 -4.99 -16.70 28.82
N GLU A 30 -4.98 -18.02 28.96
CA GLU A 30 -3.83 -18.77 29.45
C GLU A 30 -2.82 -18.98 28.30
N GLY A 31 -1.86 -18.06 28.12
CA GLY A 31 -0.98 -18.00 26.96
C GLY A 31 -0.16 -19.25 26.66
N TYR A 32 0.00 -20.16 27.62
CA TYR A 32 0.67 -21.46 27.40
C TYR A 32 -0.30 -22.58 26.99
N ARG A 33 -1.60 -22.39 27.12
CA ARG A 33 -2.64 -23.36 26.76
C ARG A 33 -3.48 -22.90 25.57
N GLU A 34 -3.65 -21.61 25.42
CA GLU A 34 -4.57 -21.01 24.47
C GLU A 34 -3.82 -20.18 23.46
N LYS A 35 -4.11 -20.37 22.17
CA LYS A 35 -3.53 -19.56 21.09
C LYS A 35 -4.39 -18.35 20.81
N CYS A 36 -3.79 -17.16 20.88
CA CYS A 36 -4.43 -15.96 20.36
C CYS A 36 -4.44 -16.00 18.82
N SER A 37 -5.61 -15.82 18.22
CA SER A 37 -5.69 -15.64 16.77
C SER A 37 -5.16 -14.27 16.39
N THR A 38 -4.25 -14.24 15.41
CA THR A 38 -3.74 -13.01 14.79
C THR A 38 -4.31 -12.77 13.41
N ASN A 39 -5.17 -13.68 12.94
CA ASN A 39 -5.73 -13.61 11.59
C ASN A 39 -6.62 -12.39 11.41
N VAL A 40 -6.49 -11.73 10.29
CA VAL A 40 -7.30 -10.57 9.91
C VAL A 40 -7.85 -10.78 8.50
N THR A 41 -9.15 -10.54 8.35
CA THR A 41 -9.81 -10.54 7.05
C THR A 41 -10.26 -9.11 6.73
N LEU A 42 -9.77 -8.57 5.61
CA LEU A 42 -10.02 -7.20 5.19
C LEU A 42 -10.90 -7.17 3.93
N GLY A 43 -11.81 -6.19 3.86
CA GLY A 43 -12.64 -5.97 2.67
C GLY A 43 -13.87 -6.88 2.56
N THR A 44 -14.37 -7.42 3.66
CA THR A 44 -15.49 -8.37 3.70
C THR A 44 -16.83 -7.81 3.21
N ARG A 45 -16.99 -6.47 3.21
CA ARG A 45 -18.29 -5.85 2.91
C ARG A 45 -18.65 -5.90 1.42
N PHE A 46 -17.69 -5.74 0.53
CA PHE A 46 -17.96 -5.57 -0.89
C PHE A 46 -17.18 -6.52 -1.81
N ALA A 47 -16.03 -7.01 -1.37
CA ALA A 47 -15.20 -7.88 -2.18
C ALA A 47 -15.71 -9.33 -2.17
N LYS A 48 -15.81 -9.96 -3.34
CA LYS A 48 -16.11 -11.39 -3.45
C LYS A 48 -15.01 -12.27 -2.86
N LYS A 49 -13.75 -11.79 -2.91
CA LYS A 49 -12.55 -12.42 -2.35
C LYS A 49 -11.86 -11.45 -1.39
N PRO A 50 -12.26 -11.41 -0.12
CA PRO A 50 -11.58 -10.57 0.88
C PRO A 50 -10.09 -10.93 1.03
N LEU A 51 -9.28 -9.97 1.44
CA LEU A 51 -7.87 -10.18 1.71
C LEU A 51 -7.69 -10.83 3.10
N GLN A 52 -7.14 -12.03 3.13
CA GLN A 52 -6.88 -12.78 4.35
C GLN A 52 -5.40 -12.72 4.72
N LEU A 53 -5.13 -12.32 5.95
CA LEU A 53 -3.80 -12.19 6.51
C LEU A 53 -3.68 -13.04 7.77
N ASP A 54 -2.58 -13.76 7.93
CA ASP A 54 -2.31 -14.56 9.13
C ASP A 54 -1.83 -13.68 10.29
N ILE A 55 -1.28 -12.49 9.98
CA ILE A 55 -0.83 -11.49 10.95
C ILE A 55 -1.30 -10.08 10.56
N PRO A 56 -1.59 -9.18 11.53
CA PRO A 56 -2.08 -7.83 11.25
C PRO A 56 -0.96 -6.83 10.89
N ILE A 57 0.06 -7.29 10.17
CA ILE A 57 1.20 -6.49 9.73
C ILE A 57 1.34 -6.65 8.23
N THR A 58 1.41 -5.55 7.48
CA THR A 58 1.56 -5.55 6.03
C THR A 58 2.84 -4.82 5.63
N ILE A 59 3.40 -5.19 4.48
CA ILE A 59 4.56 -4.49 3.92
C ILE A 59 4.07 -3.33 3.05
N ALA A 60 4.47 -2.11 3.42
CA ALA A 60 4.09 -0.90 2.70
C ALA A 60 4.67 -0.86 1.28
N GLY A 61 4.03 -0.09 0.39
CA GLY A 61 4.48 0.09 -0.99
C GLY A 61 5.86 0.71 -1.09
N MET A 62 6.73 0.04 -1.83
CA MET A 62 8.07 0.50 -2.17
C MET A 62 8.30 0.31 -3.66
N SER A 63 8.51 1.43 -4.38
CA SER A 63 8.52 1.46 -5.83
C SER A 63 9.70 0.70 -6.45
N PHE A 64 9.45 0.07 -7.61
CA PHE A 64 10.53 -0.38 -8.48
C PHE A 64 11.28 0.82 -9.07
N GLY A 65 12.59 0.77 -9.03
CA GLY A 65 13.47 1.90 -9.35
C GLY A 65 14.07 2.54 -8.09
N ALA A 66 13.32 2.61 -6.98
CA ALA A 66 13.89 2.79 -5.64
C ALA A 66 14.46 1.46 -5.13
N LEU A 67 13.74 0.36 -5.35
CA LEU A 67 14.19 -1.01 -5.09
C LEU A 67 14.52 -1.74 -6.39
N SER A 68 15.43 -2.71 -6.29
CA SER A 68 15.76 -3.64 -7.37
C SER A 68 14.71 -4.75 -7.52
N GLY A 69 14.74 -5.48 -8.64
CA GLY A 69 13.88 -6.65 -8.86
C GLY A 69 14.08 -7.73 -7.79
N SER A 70 15.33 -8.02 -7.40
CA SER A 70 15.64 -8.98 -6.35
C SER A 70 15.13 -8.55 -4.97
N ALA A 71 15.17 -7.25 -4.66
CA ALA A 71 14.57 -6.74 -3.43
C ALA A 71 13.03 -6.89 -3.44
N LYS A 72 12.38 -6.64 -4.58
CA LYS A 72 10.94 -6.85 -4.76
C LYS A 72 10.56 -8.33 -4.63
N GLU A 73 11.37 -9.22 -5.19
CA GLU A 73 11.22 -10.67 -5.03
C GLU A 73 11.32 -11.09 -3.56
N ALA A 74 12.33 -10.59 -2.85
CA ALA A 74 12.53 -10.90 -1.44
C ALA A 74 11.35 -10.43 -0.58
N LEU A 75 10.78 -9.24 -0.85
CA LEU A 75 9.59 -8.74 -0.16
C LEU A 75 8.37 -9.63 -0.39
N GLY A 76 8.13 -10.03 -1.64
CA GLY A 76 7.03 -10.94 -1.98
C GLY A 76 7.16 -12.29 -1.27
N ARG A 77 8.37 -12.87 -1.28
CA ARG A 77 8.67 -14.14 -0.61
C ARG A 77 8.52 -14.02 0.90
N GLY A 78 9.08 -12.97 1.52
CA GLY A 78 8.97 -12.73 2.95
C GLY A 78 7.53 -12.53 3.42
N ALA A 79 6.75 -11.76 2.67
CA ALA A 79 5.31 -11.58 2.94
C ALA A 79 4.55 -12.91 2.87
N SER A 80 4.85 -13.75 1.87
CA SER A 80 4.19 -15.05 1.70
C SER A 80 4.54 -16.03 2.83
N ILE A 81 5.79 -16.04 3.29
CA ILE A 81 6.25 -16.88 4.43
C ILE A 81 5.54 -16.43 5.72
N ALA A 82 5.41 -15.12 5.93
CA ALA A 82 4.73 -14.56 7.11
C ALA A 82 3.20 -14.61 7.02
N GLY A 83 2.62 -15.08 5.91
CA GLY A 83 1.17 -15.10 5.70
C GLY A 83 0.53 -13.71 5.60
N THR A 84 1.28 -12.73 5.13
CA THR A 84 0.79 -11.35 4.99
C THR A 84 0.84 -10.85 3.55
N SER A 85 0.67 -9.53 3.35
CA SER A 85 0.70 -8.89 2.05
C SER A 85 1.89 -7.95 1.87
N THR A 86 2.34 -7.83 0.63
CA THR A 86 3.21 -6.74 0.17
C THR A 86 2.44 -5.81 -0.76
N THR A 87 2.99 -4.63 -1.02
CA THR A 87 2.36 -3.59 -1.84
C THR A 87 3.32 -3.10 -2.92
N THR A 88 2.84 -2.91 -4.14
CA THR A 88 3.69 -2.60 -5.29
C THR A 88 4.49 -1.31 -5.17
N GLY A 89 3.92 -0.27 -4.60
CA GLY A 89 4.49 1.08 -4.65
C GLY A 89 4.26 1.76 -6.00
N ASP A 90 4.92 2.91 -6.20
CA ASP A 90 4.85 3.68 -7.43
C ASP A 90 5.66 3.00 -8.55
N GLY A 91 5.12 2.95 -9.75
CA GLY A 91 5.82 2.39 -10.91
C GLY A 91 5.36 1.02 -11.38
N GLY A 92 4.22 0.55 -10.91
CA GLY A 92 3.57 -0.67 -11.40
C GLY A 92 3.98 -1.96 -10.68
N MET A 93 3.43 -3.05 -11.15
CA MET A 93 3.62 -4.40 -10.62
C MET A 93 4.81 -5.09 -11.28
N THR A 94 5.79 -5.51 -10.49
CA THR A 94 6.90 -6.31 -11.02
C THR A 94 6.52 -7.79 -11.11
N LYS A 95 7.04 -8.49 -12.12
CA LYS A 95 6.84 -9.93 -12.28
C LYS A 95 7.43 -10.71 -11.10
N GLU A 96 8.57 -10.26 -10.58
CA GLU A 96 9.27 -10.88 -9.46
C GLU A 96 8.43 -10.82 -8.17
N GLU A 97 7.93 -9.64 -7.83
CA GLU A 97 7.10 -9.50 -6.63
C GLU A 97 5.79 -10.26 -6.76
N ARG A 98 5.09 -10.14 -7.91
CA ARG A 98 3.86 -10.89 -8.14
C ARG A 98 4.08 -12.41 -8.09
N GLY A 99 5.15 -12.89 -8.67
CA GLY A 99 5.47 -14.33 -8.72
C GLY A 99 5.74 -14.96 -7.35
N GLN A 100 6.16 -14.16 -6.37
CA GLN A 100 6.50 -14.63 -5.02
C GLN A 100 5.42 -14.28 -3.98
N SER A 101 4.51 -13.36 -4.30
CA SER A 101 3.52 -12.87 -3.33
C SER A 101 2.26 -13.73 -3.36
N LYS A 102 1.89 -14.28 -2.21
CA LYS A 102 0.57 -14.90 -2.00
C LYS A 102 -0.53 -13.83 -2.04
N ASN A 103 -0.26 -12.70 -1.40
CA ASN A 103 -1.14 -11.53 -1.35
C ASN A 103 -0.37 -10.29 -1.80
N LEU A 104 -0.73 -9.71 -2.94
CA LEU A 104 -0.13 -8.49 -3.46
C LEU A 104 -1.17 -7.39 -3.60
N VAL A 105 -0.92 -6.26 -2.94
CA VAL A 105 -1.74 -5.06 -3.03
C VAL A 105 -1.18 -4.16 -4.14
N TYR A 106 -2.00 -3.82 -5.13
CA TYR A 106 -1.63 -2.85 -6.15
C TYR A 106 -1.83 -1.43 -5.63
N GLN A 107 -0.78 -0.63 -5.64
CA GLN A 107 -0.85 0.76 -5.19
C GLN A 107 -1.12 1.70 -6.35
N LEU A 108 -2.31 2.30 -6.35
CA LEU A 108 -2.74 3.30 -7.32
C LEU A 108 -2.38 4.69 -6.81
N LEU A 109 -1.34 5.28 -7.41
CA LEU A 109 -0.83 6.61 -7.03
C LEU A 109 -1.25 7.69 -8.04
N PRO A 110 -1.15 8.97 -7.66
CA PRO A 110 -1.44 10.10 -8.56
C PRO A 110 -0.63 10.10 -9.86
N SER A 111 0.59 9.58 -9.83
CA SER A 111 1.48 9.52 -11.01
C SER A 111 1.00 8.59 -12.12
N ARG A 112 0.26 7.54 -11.77
CA ARG A 112 -0.22 6.50 -12.71
C ARG A 112 0.90 5.77 -13.47
N TYR A 113 2.15 5.83 -13.00
CA TYR A 113 3.27 5.17 -13.65
C TYR A 113 3.05 3.66 -13.80
N GLY A 114 3.09 3.17 -15.04
CA GLY A 114 2.91 1.76 -15.38
C GLY A 114 1.53 1.19 -15.01
N MET A 115 0.53 2.03 -14.78
CA MET A 115 -0.82 1.57 -14.48
C MET A 115 -1.47 0.96 -15.71
N ASN A 116 -1.92 -0.28 -15.57
CA ASN A 116 -2.70 -0.96 -16.60
C ASN A 116 -3.78 -1.85 -15.97
N PRO A 117 -4.90 -2.10 -16.68
CA PRO A 117 -5.99 -2.91 -16.16
C PRO A 117 -5.62 -4.37 -15.88
N ASP A 118 -4.67 -4.93 -16.60
CA ASP A 118 -4.29 -6.34 -16.43
C ASP A 118 -3.57 -6.58 -15.10
N ASP A 119 -2.75 -5.64 -14.68
CA ASP A 119 -2.11 -5.71 -13.37
C ASP A 119 -3.10 -5.48 -12.23
N LEU A 120 -4.09 -4.59 -12.42
CA LEU A 120 -5.18 -4.41 -11.47
C LEU A 120 -5.98 -5.72 -11.28
N ARG A 121 -6.24 -6.47 -12.35
CA ARG A 121 -6.93 -7.76 -12.29
C ARG A 121 -6.11 -8.86 -11.62
N LYS A 122 -4.78 -8.78 -11.68
CA LYS A 122 -3.85 -9.75 -11.05
C LYS A 122 -3.59 -9.45 -9.57
N ALA A 123 -3.96 -8.28 -9.09
CA ALA A 123 -3.80 -7.91 -7.69
C ALA A 123 -4.79 -8.63 -6.78
N ASP A 124 -4.41 -8.82 -5.52
CA ASP A 124 -5.29 -9.37 -4.48
C ASP A 124 -6.03 -8.28 -3.70
N ALA A 125 -5.59 -7.04 -3.82
CA ALA A 125 -6.27 -5.82 -3.35
C ALA A 125 -5.74 -4.60 -4.10
N ILE A 126 -6.48 -3.48 -4.03
CA ILE A 126 -6.04 -2.19 -4.57
C ILE A 126 -5.98 -1.18 -3.42
N GLU A 127 -4.90 -0.42 -3.35
CA GLU A 127 -4.74 0.71 -2.43
C GLU A 127 -4.70 2.02 -3.24
N VAL A 128 -5.73 2.83 -3.12
CA VAL A 128 -5.79 4.18 -3.72
C VAL A 128 -5.10 5.16 -2.77
N VAL A 129 -4.00 5.78 -3.20
CA VAL A 129 -3.22 6.67 -2.36
C VAL A 129 -3.63 8.13 -2.60
N ILE A 130 -4.23 8.75 -1.61
CA ILE A 130 -4.50 10.19 -1.59
C ILE A 130 -3.37 10.94 -0.89
N GLY A 131 -2.85 10.37 0.18
CA GLY A 131 -1.75 10.95 0.94
C GLY A 131 -1.15 9.98 1.94
N GLN A 132 -0.09 10.43 2.61
CA GLN A 132 0.59 9.68 3.67
C GLN A 132 1.30 10.64 4.62
N GLY A 133 1.60 10.19 5.85
CA GLY A 133 2.16 11.03 6.91
C GLY A 133 3.56 11.56 6.60
N ALA A 134 4.46 10.73 6.10
CA ALA A 134 5.87 11.07 5.92
C ALA A 134 6.16 11.99 4.72
N LYS A 135 5.30 12.00 3.70
CA LYS A 135 5.38 12.87 2.51
C LYS A 135 4.02 13.47 2.17
N PRO A 136 3.48 14.35 2.99
CA PRO A 136 2.18 14.96 2.71
C PRO A 136 2.31 15.91 1.51
N GLY A 137 1.38 15.80 0.54
CA GLY A 137 1.29 16.68 -0.62
C GLY A 137 2.46 16.62 -1.62
N GLY A 138 3.40 15.73 -1.45
CA GLY A 138 4.53 15.54 -2.34
C GLY A 138 4.60 14.14 -2.92
N GLY A 139 4.69 14.02 -4.25
CA GLY A 139 5.01 12.75 -4.89
C GLY A 139 6.48 12.36 -4.71
N GLY A 140 6.82 11.13 -5.10
CA GLY A 140 8.21 10.68 -5.18
C GLY A 140 8.97 11.37 -6.32
N MET A 141 10.28 11.37 -6.22
CA MET A 141 11.17 11.81 -7.30
C MET A 141 12.22 10.73 -7.53
N LEU A 142 12.41 10.35 -8.79
CA LEU A 142 13.47 9.45 -9.23
C LEU A 142 14.34 10.18 -10.25
N LEU A 143 15.61 10.34 -9.93
CA LEU A 143 16.55 11.04 -10.82
C LEU A 143 16.80 10.24 -12.09
N GLY A 144 16.97 10.92 -13.22
CA GLY A 144 17.18 10.33 -14.53
C GLY A 144 18.32 9.32 -14.59
N GLN A 145 19.39 9.54 -13.83
CA GLN A 145 20.51 8.60 -13.71
C GLN A 145 20.13 7.24 -13.10
N LYS A 146 19.02 7.14 -12.36
CA LYS A 146 18.49 5.90 -11.78
C LYS A 146 17.45 5.24 -12.68
N ILE A 147 17.05 5.89 -13.75
CA ILE A 147 16.04 5.38 -14.67
C ILE A 147 16.71 4.51 -15.72
N SER A 148 16.85 3.22 -15.39
CA SER A 148 17.29 2.19 -16.33
C SER A 148 16.22 1.96 -17.42
N ASP A 149 16.61 1.24 -18.49
CA ASP A 149 15.66 0.86 -19.56
C ASP A 149 14.43 0.16 -18.99
N ARG A 150 14.62 -0.76 -18.07
CA ARG A 150 13.53 -1.49 -17.42
C ARG A 150 12.62 -0.60 -16.57
N VAL A 151 13.17 0.38 -15.86
CA VAL A 151 12.36 1.34 -15.09
C VAL A 151 11.56 2.23 -16.01
N ALA A 152 12.16 2.69 -17.11
CA ALA A 152 11.50 3.49 -18.13
C ALA A 152 10.34 2.72 -18.77
N GLU A 153 10.58 1.48 -19.20
CA GLU A 153 9.57 0.58 -19.76
C GLU A 153 8.41 0.33 -18.78
N MET A 154 8.71 -0.05 -17.53
CA MET A 154 7.68 -0.33 -16.53
C MET A 154 6.83 0.88 -16.16
N ARG A 155 7.40 2.06 -16.21
CA ARG A 155 6.70 3.31 -15.86
C ARG A 155 6.04 3.99 -17.05
N ASP A 156 6.28 3.47 -18.25
CA ASP A 156 5.85 4.08 -19.53
C ASP A 156 6.35 5.53 -19.66
N LEU A 157 7.64 5.73 -19.39
CA LEU A 157 8.27 7.05 -19.35
C LEU A 157 9.63 7.04 -20.05
N PRO A 158 10.10 8.21 -20.57
CA PRO A 158 11.40 8.32 -21.20
C PRO A 158 12.55 7.98 -20.25
N LYS A 159 13.57 7.30 -20.77
CA LYS A 159 14.82 7.03 -20.06
C LYS A 159 15.64 8.30 -19.83
N GLY A 160 16.35 8.37 -18.72
CA GLY A 160 17.33 9.40 -18.44
C GLY A 160 16.78 10.76 -18.05
N ILE A 161 15.47 10.88 -17.89
CA ILE A 161 14.79 12.13 -17.48
C ILE A 161 14.27 11.97 -16.06
N ASP A 162 14.48 12.99 -15.24
CA ASP A 162 13.96 13.01 -13.86
C ASP A 162 12.43 12.82 -13.85
N GLN A 163 11.98 11.83 -13.06
CA GLN A 163 10.57 11.53 -12.91
C GLN A 163 10.06 12.05 -11.57
N ARG A 164 9.05 12.88 -11.61
CA ARG A 164 8.36 13.41 -10.43
C ARG A 164 6.90 12.97 -10.44
N SER A 165 6.50 12.30 -9.38
CA SER A 165 5.09 11.92 -9.21
C SER A 165 4.21 13.15 -9.03
N ALA A 166 3.00 13.11 -9.59
CA ALA A 166 1.98 14.14 -9.39
C ALA A 166 1.57 14.24 -7.91
N CYS A 167 1.13 15.43 -7.50
CA CYS A 167 0.66 15.67 -6.13
C CYS A 167 -0.80 15.28 -5.92
N ARG A 168 -1.57 15.14 -6.99
CA ARG A 168 -3.00 14.78 -6.98
C ARG A 168 -3.32 13.85 -8.14
N HIS A 169 -4.37 13.09 -7.98
CA HIS A 169 -4.86 12.25 -9.07
C HIS A 169 -5.41 13.12 -10.21
N PRO A 170 -5.22 12.71 -11.47
CA PRO A 170 -5.63 13.51 -12.63
C PRO A 170 -7.13 13.46 -12.91
N ASP A 171 -7.82 12.45 -12.41
CA ASP A 171 -9.17 12.05 -12.80
C ASP A 171 -10.23 12.25 -11.72
N TRP A 172 -9.88 12.88 -10.60
CA TRP A 172 -10.86 13.32 -9.60
C TRP A 172 -10.39 14.53 -8.78
N THR A 173 -11.34 15.27 -8.24
CA THR A 173 -11.07 16.46 -7.41
C THR A 173 -11.78 16.42 -6.05
N GLY A 174 -12.82 15.62 -5.91
CA GLY A 174 -13.63 15.55 -4.72
C GLY A 174 -14.07 14.12 -4.35
N PRO A 175 -14.80 13.98 -3.25
CA PRO A 175 -15.26 12.68 -2.76
C PRO A 175 -16.22 11.97 -3.72
N ASP A 176 -17.06 12.71 -4.44
CA ASP A 176 -18.00 12.13 -5.40
C ASP A 176 -17.25 11.51 -6.58
N ASP A 177 -16.25 12.21 -7.11
CA ASP A 177 -15.39 11.68 -8.17
C ASP A 177 -14.59 10.46 -7.69
N LEU A 178 -14.13 10.46 -6.43
CA LEU A 178 -13.46 9.31 -5.83
C LEU A 178 -14.40 8.10 -5.75
N ALA A 179 -15.68 8.30 -5.44
CA ALA A 179 -16.67 7.22 -5.42
C ALA A 179 -16.85 6.62 -6.82
N ILE A 180 -16.85 7.44 -7.87
CA ILE A 180 -16.89 6.99 -9.27
C ILE A 180 -15.63 6.18 -9.58
N LYS A 181 -14.43 6.68 -9.20
CA LYS A 181 -13.17 5.97 -9.42
C LYS A 181 -13.13 4.62 -8.69
N ILE A 182 -13.63 4.53 -7.47
CA ILE A 182 -13.74 3.26 -6.74
C ILE A 182 -14.67 2.30 -7.47
N THR A 183 -15.77 2.78 -8.01
CA THR A 183 -16.68 1.95 -8.80
C THR A 183 -16.02 1.44 -10.08
N GLU A 184 -15.31 2.29 -10.81
CA GLU A 184 -14.51 1.91 -11.97
C GLU A 184 -13.50 0.79 -11.63
N LEU A 185 -12.76 0.92 -10.53
CA LEU A 185 -11.81 -0.09 -10.08
C LEU A 185 -12.49 -1.42 -9.71
N ARG A 186 -13.68 -1.35 -9.14
CA ARG A 186 -14.50 -2.55 -8.85
C ARG A 186 -14.93 -3.25 -10.13
N GLU A 187 -15.37 -2.50 -11.15
CA GLU A 187 -15.74 -3.06 -12.44
C GLU A 187 -14.54 -3.69 -13.15
N ILE A 188 -13.38 -3.02 -13.16
CA ILE A 188 -12.13 -3.57 -13.72
C ILE A 188 -11.78 -4.92 -13.07
N THR A 189 -11.96 -5.06 -11.77
CA THR A 189 -11.64 -6.27 -10.99
C THR A 189 -12.83 -7.22 -10.82
N GLU A 190 -13.95 -6.97 -11.50
CA GLU A 190 -15.18 -7.76 -11.42
C GLU A 190 -15.69 -7.94 -9.97
N TRP A 191 -15.50 -6.92 -9.15
CA TRP A 191 -15.83 -6.93 -7.71
C TRP A 191 -15.13 -8.04 -6.92
N LYS A 192 -14.01 -8.56 -7.43
CA LYS A 192 -13.30 -9.67 -6.80
C LYS A 192 -12.52 -9.23 -5.57
N VAL A 193 -11.77 -8.12 -5.67
CA VAL A 193 -10.79 -7.73 -4.67
C VAL A 193 -11.23 -6.52 -3.87
N PRO A 194 -10.77 -6.37 -2.61
CA PRO A 194 -11.04 -5.19 -1.81
C PRO A 194 -10.26 -3.97 -2.31
N ILE A 195 -10.86 -2.81 -2.11
CA ILE A 195 -10.25 -1.51 -2.42
C ILE A 195 -10.11 -0.73 -1.13
N PHE A 196 -8.89 -0.27 -0.84
CA PHE A 196 -8.53 0.55 0.31
C PHE A 196 -8.21 1.96 -0.15
N VAL A 197 -8.46 2.94 0.70
CA VAL A 197 -8.07 4.34 0.48
C VAL A 197 -7.04 4.72 1.55
N LYS A 198 -5.83 5.08 1.11
CA LYS A 198 -4.75 5.53 1.98
C LYS A 198 -4.75 7.05 2.07
N ILE A 199 -4.88 7.55 3.27
CA ILE A 199 -4.94 8.97 3.58
C ILE A 199 -3.95 9.34 4.68
N ALA A 200 -3.60 10.64 4.78
CA ALA A 200 -2.83 11.16 5.90
C ALA A 200 -3.77 11.54 7.04
N GLY A 201 -3.68 10.82 8.16
CA GLY A 201 -4.58 10.97 9.31
C GLY A 201 -4.11 12.01 10.33
N ALA A 202 -3.82 13.26 9.91
CA ALA A 202 -3.36 14.31 10.84
C ALA A 202 -4.43 14.72 11.88
N ARG A 203 -5.71 14.56 11.52
CA ARG A 203 -6.87 14.81 12.41
C ARG A 203 -7.85 13.66 12.25
N PRO A 204 -7.71 12.58 13.03
CA PRO A 204 -8.55 11.38 12.87
C PRO A 204 -10.06 11.67 12.96
N CYS A 205 -10.46 12.64 13.77
CA CYS A 205 -11.87 13.01 13.91
C CYS A 205 -12.52 13.50 12.60
N LEU A 206 -11.75 14.04 11.68
CA LEU A 206 -12.26 14.48 10.37
C LEU A 206 -12.39 13.33 9.36
N LEU A 207 -11.96 12.12 9.72
CA LEU A 207 -12.09 10.94 8.87
C LEU A 207 -13.42 10.20 9.07
N TYR A 208 -14.14 10.53 10.16
CA TYR A 208 -15.40 9.89 10.54
C TYR A 208 -16.63 10.75 10.27
N THR A 209 -16.42 11.97 9.84
CA THR A 209 -17.46 12.93 9.42
C THR A 209 -17.41 13.09 7.90
#